data_5aa309370efb29c246457bfd0f2b80ec
#
_entry.id   5aa309370efb29c246457bfd0f2b80ec
#
_cell.length_a   1.000
_cell.length_b   1.000
_cell.length_c   1.000
_cell.angle_alpha   90.00
_cell.angle_beta   90.00
_cell.angle_gamma   90.00
#
_symmetry.space_group_name_H-M   'P 1'
#
loop_
_entity.id
_entity.type
_entity.pdbx_description
1 polymer ?
#
loop_
_entity_poly.entity_id
_entity_poly.type
_entity_poly.pdbx_seq_one_letter_code
_entity_poly.pdbx_strand_id
1 'polypeptide(L)'
;FFITPKFPPSNTGENSKFLARTDEAIDAFNKTSSNAVRYFGATAVSAGNAKQLRTDSLLTQGITVLFIILFLGFYFRQKRAPLLIFIPVIYGALFSLAMIFLVKGSISVIALGTGSVILGIAVNYSLHVYNHFRHTRNMAEVIDHLAQPMTIGSFTTIGGFFCLEFVKSEMLKDLG
;
A
#
# COMPACT_ATOMS: atom_id res chain seq x y z
N PHE A 1 21.01 15.58 26.70
CA PHE A 1 21.43 14.18 26.46
C PHE A 1 21.23 13.84 24.99
N PHE A 2 22.19 13.14 24.39
CA PHE A 2 22.05 12.55 23.07
C PHE A 2 21.93 11.04 23.22
N ILE A 3 20.88 10.45 22.61
CA ILE A 3 20.67 9.01 22.60
C ILE A 3 20.76 8.57 21.14
N THR A 4 21.67 7.66 20.85
CA THR A 4 21.79 7.09 19.51
C THR A 4 21.05 5.75 19.51
N PRO A 5 19.93 5.64 18.76
CA PRO A 5 19.21 4.36 18.63
C PRO A 5 20.10 3.30 17.97
N LYS A 6 19.85 2.04 18.30
CA LYS A 6 20.57 0.89 17.71
C LYS A 6 20.30 0.72 16.23
N PHE A 7 19.08 1.09 15.79
CA PHE A 7 18.62 0.92 14.43
C PHE A 7 18.61 2.27 13.69
N PRO A 8 18.87 2.29 12.36
CA PRO A 8 18.79 3.49 11.56
C PRO A 8 17.36 4.06 11.55
N PRO A 9 17.17 5.37 11.30
CA PRO A 9 15.86 6.01 11.27
C PRO A 9 14.85 5.38 10.30
N SER A 10 15.32 4.73 9.24
CA SER A 10 14.50 3.99 8.26
C SER A 10 13.85 2.73 8.84
N ASN A 11 14.42 2.12 9.89
CA ASN A 11 13.79 0.98 10.57
C ASN A 11 12.71 1.44 11.55
N THR A 12 11.59 1.89 11.00
CA THR A 12 10.50 2.48 11.78
C THR A 12 9.81 1.49 12.73
N GLY A 13 9.83 0.19 12.43
CA GLY A 13 9.22 -0.85 13.27
C GLY A 13 9.91 -1.02 14.61
N GLU A 14 11.23 -1.25 14.60
CA GLU A 14 12.01 -1.40 15.83
C GLU A 14 12.16 -0.08 16.58
N ASN A 15 12.31 1.02 15.85
CA ASN A 15 12.37 2.34 16.44
C ASN A 15 11.06 2.74 17.12
N SER A 16 9.91 2.35 16.61
CA SER A 16 8.62 2.60 17.27
C SER A 16 8.51 1.88 18.62
N LYS A 17 9.03 0.64 18.74
CA LYS A 17 9.07 -0.09 20.03
C LYS A 17 9.99 0.61 21.04
N PHE A 18 11.13 1.09 20.57
CA PHE A 18 12.07 1.86 21.40
C PHE A 18 11.42 3.17 21.88
N LEU A 19 10.79 3.92 20.99
CA LEU A 19 10.13 5.18 21.30
C LEU A 19 8.95 4.99 22.27
N ALA A 20 8.15 3.95 22.12
CA ALA A 20 7.05 3.64 23.03
C ALA A 20 7.54 3.45 24.48
N ARG A 21 8.67 2.74 24.68
CA ARG A 21 9.30 2.59 26.00
C ARG A 21 9.86 3.91 26.54
N THR A 22 10.40 4.72 25.65
CA THR A 22 10.92 6.04 26.01
C THR A 22 9.80 6.97 26.43
N ASP A 23 8.67 6.97 25.72
CA ASP A 23 7.48 7.73 26.06
C ASP A 23 6.92 7.33 27.43
N GLU A 24 6.81 6.02 27.71
CA GLU A 24 6.40 5.53 29.03
C GLU A 24 7.30 6.05 30.16
N ALA A 25 8.62 5.98 29.95
CA ALA A 25 9.59 6.44 30.96
C ALA A 25 9.50 7.97 31.16
N ILE A 26 9.35 8.73 30.08
CA ILE A 26 9.22 10.19 30.13
C ILE A 26 7.90 10.60 30.80
N ASP A 27 6.80 9.92 30.47
CA ASP A 27 5.49 10.18 31.07
C ASP A 27 5.51 9.90 32.57
N ALA A 28 6.15 8.80 32.99
CA ALA A 28 6.33 8.48 34.40
C ALA A 28 7.16 9.56 35.12
N PHE A 29 8.24 10.03 34.50
CA PHE A 29 9.09 11.10 35.07
C PHE A 29 8.34 12.43 35.14
N ASN A 30 7.66 12.84 34.06
CA ASN A 30 6.92 14.10 34.01
C ASN A 30 5.74 14.17 34.99
N LYS A 31 5.17 13.02 35.41
CA LYS A 31 4.17 12.96 36.48
C LYS A 31 4.75 13.20 37.87
N THR A 32 6.01 12.88 38.06
CA THR A 32 6.67 12.96 39.37
C THR A 32 7.54 14.21 39.53
N SER A 33 7.98 14.81 38.41
CA SER A 33 8.86 15.97 38.38
C SER A 33 8.11 17.24 37.95
N SER A 34 8.54 18.38 38.49
CA SER A 34 8.07 19.71 38.07
C SER A 34 8.62 20.10 36.70
N ASN A 35 9.60 19.39 36.15
CA ASN A 35 10.25 19.67 34.87
C ASN A 35 9.71 18.73 33.79
N ALA A 36 9.23 19.29 32.67
CA ALA A 36 8.79 18.52 31.52
C ALA A 36 9.98 18.13 30.62
N VAL A 37 10.21 16.83 30.51
CA VAL A 37 11.19 16.27 29.57
C VAL A 37 10.49 15.99 28.23
N ARG A 38 11.15 16.36 27.14
CA ARG A 38 10.73 16.06 25.77
C ARG A 38 11.93 15.61 24.96
N TYR A 39 11.70 14.80 23.96
CA TYR A 39 12.76 14.40 23.02
C TYR A 39 12.40 14.82 21.59
N PHE A 40 13.41 14.99 20.78
CA PHE A 40 13.30 15.28 19.37
C PHE A 40 14.46 14.61 18.62
N GLY A 41 14.22 14.16 17.39
CA GLY A 41 15.28 13.58 16.57
C GLY A 41 14.74 12.91 15.32
N ALA A 42 15.63 12.61 14.38
CA ALA A 42 15.27 11.99 13.10
C ALA A 42 14.48 10.68 13.28
N THR A 43 14.84 9.87 14.27
CA THR A 43 14.15 8.61 14.58
C THR A 43 12.70 8.83 15.04
N ALA A 44 12.47 9.83 15.89
CA ALA A 44 11.14 10.17 16.38
C ALA A 44 10.25 10.70 15.25
N VAL A 45 10.79 11.58 14.42
CA VAL A 45 10.10 12.14 13.25
C VAL A 45 9.76 11.04 12.24
N SER A 46 10.73 10.16 11.93
CA SER A 46 10.51 9.06 10.98
C SER A 46 9.45 8.07 11.46
N ALA A 47 9.48 7.70 12.74
CA ALA A 47 8.48 6.80 13.32
C ALA A 47 7.09 7.44 13.38
N GLY A 48 7.01 8.73 13.74
CA GLY A 48 5.76 9.48 13.73
C GLY A 48 5.15 9.58 12.33
N ASN A 49 5.95 9.96 11.34
CA ASN A 49 5.54 10.04 9.95
C ASN A 49 5.07 8.67 9.42
N ALA A 50 5.80 7.59 9.73
CA ALA A 50 5.42 6.26 9.30
C ALA A 50 4.07 5.80 9.89
N LYS A 51 3.83 6.11 11.18
CA LYS A 51 2.54 5.82 11.84
C LYS A 51 1.39 6.60 11.18
N GLN A 52 1.59 7.89 10.94
CA GLN A 52 0.60 8.73 10.28
C GLN A 52 0.34 8.26 8.85
N LEU A 53 1.39 8.02 8.06
CA LEU A 53 1.29 7.55 6.69
C LEU A 53 0.51 6.23 6.60
N ARG A 54 0.76 5.31 7.52
CA ARG A 54 0.02 4.04 7.59
C ARG A 54 -1.47 4.27 7.86
N THR A 55 -1.81 5.12 8.80
CA THR A 55 -3.21 5.42 9.15
C THR A 55 -3.93 6.11 7.99
N ASP A 56 -3.28 7.12 7.40
CA ASP A 56 -3.83 7.88 6.28
C ASP A 56 -3.99 6.99 5.04
N SER A 57 -3.02 6.13 4.76
CA SER A 57 -3.09 5.17 3.65
C SER A 57 -4.24 4.18 3.82
N LEU A 58 -4.40 3.58 5.00
CA LEU A 58 -5.48 2.64 5.26
C LEU A 58 -6.87 3.31 5.15
N LEU A 59 -7.00 4.52 5.68
CA LEU A 59 -8.23 5.30 5.61
C LEU A 59 -8.56 5.67 4.15
N THR A 60 -7.57 6.19 3.42
CA THR A 60 -7.72 6.57 2.02
C THR A 60 -8.05 5.36 1.15
N GLN A 61 -7.38 4.23 1.35
CA GLN A 61 -7.69 2.98 0.64
C GLN A 61 -9.13 2.50 0.94
N GLY A 62 -9.55 2.55 2.20
CA GLY A 62 -10.90 2.18 2.60
C GLY A 62 -11.96 3.04 1.92
N ILE A 63 -11.78 4.37 1.92
CA ILE A 63 -12.68 5.30 1.25
C ILE A 63 -12.70 5.05 -0.26
N THR A 64 -11.54 4.87 -0.87
CA THR A 64 -11.41 4.61 -2.32
C THR A 64 -12.14 3.33 -2.72
N VAL A 65 -11.91 2.23 -2.01
CA VAL A 65 -12.57 0.94 -2.27
C VAL A 65 -14.09 1.07 -2.11
N LEU A 66 -14.56 1.73 -1.03
CA LEU A 66 -15.98 1.97 -0.81
C LEU A 66 -16.59 2.79 -1.96
N PHE A 67 -15.92 3.87 -2.36
CA PHE A 67 -16.36 4.71 -3.48
C PHE A 67 -16.46 3.91 -4.79
N ILE A 68 -15.43 3.09 -5.10
CA ILE A 68 -15.43 2.27 -6.31
C ILE A 68 -16.58 1.24 -6.26
N ILE A 69 -16.82 0.58 -5.12
CA ILE A 69 -17.92 -0.38 -4.97
C ILE A 69 -19.27 0.29 -5.22
N LEU A 70 -19.50 1.46 -4.62
CA LEU A 70 -20.75 2.21 -4.80
C LEU A 70 -20.90 2.69 -6.25
N PHE A 71 -19.85 3.24 -6.83
CA PHE A 71 -19.84 3.72 -8.21
C PHE A 71 -20.11 2.59 -9.21
N LEU A 72 -19.41 1.45 -9.08
CA LEU A 72 -19.62 0.30 -9.96
C LEU A 72 -21.00 -0.32 -9.77
N GLY A 73 -21.48 -0.42 -8.53
CA GLY A 73 -22.84 -0.89 -8.23
C GLY A 73 -23.92 -0.03 -8.87
N PHE A 74 -23.74 1.29 -8.82
CA PHE A 74 -24.64 2.26 -9.45
C PHE A 74 -24.55 2.19 -10.99
N TYR A 75 -23.35 2.21 -11.54
CA TYR A 75 -23.12 2.20 -13.00
C TYR A 75 -23.64 0.93 -13.69
N PHE A 76 -23.32 -0.22 -13.15
CA PHE A 76 -23.73 -1.50 -13.73
C PHE A 76 -25.15 -1.93 -13.35
N ARG A 77 -25.77 -1.27 -12.39
CA ARG A 77 -27.10 -1.62 -11.85
C ARG A 77 -27.24 -3.09 -11.43
N GLN A 78 -26.12 -3.75 -11.15
CA GLN A 78 -26.05 -5.15 -10.76
C GLN A 78 -25.20 -5.28 -9.48
N LYS A 79 -25.82 -5.76 -8.41
CA LYS A 79 -25.16 -5.94 -7.09
C LYS A 79 -23.94 -6.89 -7.13
N ARG A 80 -23.89 -7.76 -8.15
CA ARG A 80 -22.79 -8.75 -8.31
C ARG A 80 -21.60 -8.22 -9.09
N ALA A 81 -21.75 -7.15 -9.85
CA ALA A 81 -20.68 -6.59 -10.68
C ALA A 81 -19.45 -6.15 -9.88
N PRO A 82 -19.57 -5.36 -8.79
CA PRO A 82 -18.43 -5.00 -7.98
C PRO A 82 -17.69 -6.23 -7.43
N LEU A 83 -18.43 -7.23 -6.95
CA LEU A 83 -17.83 -8.45 -6.39
C LEU A 83 -16.97 -9.18 -7.43
N LEU A 84 -17.48 -9.37 -8.65
CA LEU A 84 -16.76 -10.05 -9.72
C LEU A 84 -15.51 -9.28 -10.16
N ILE A 85 -15.57 -7.95 -10.14
CA ILE A 85 -14.43 -7.08 -10.47
C ILE A 85 -13.36 -7.12 -9.38
N PHE A 86 -13.76 -7.17 -8.09
CA PHE A 86 -12.82 -7.14 -6.98
C PHE A 86 -12.16 -8.48 -6.66
N ILE A 87 -12.79 -9.62 -6.97
CA ILE A 87 -12.21 -10.95 -6.69
C ILE A 87 -10.78 -11.10 -7.25
N PRO A 88 -10.50 -10.88 -8.55
CA PRO A 88 -9.14 -11.01 -9.08
C PRO A 88 -8.19 -9.95 -8.52
N VAL A 89 -8.69 -8.76 -8.19
CA VAL A 89 -7.89 -7.68 -7.59
C VAL A 89 -7.43 -8.07 -6.18
N ILE A 90 -8.33 -8.58 -5.35
CA ILE A 90 -8.01 -9.05 -3.99
C ILE A 90 -7.03 -10.21 -4.05
N TYR A 91 -7.26 -11.17 -4.95
CA TYR A 91 -6.34 -12.30 -5.14
C TYR A 91 -4.94 -11.83 -5.53
N GLY A 92 -4.83 -10.94 -6.51
CA GLY A 92 -3.56 -10.36 -6.95
C GLY A 92 -2.86 -9.57 -5.85
N ALA A 93 -3.61 -8.79 -5.05
CA ALA A 93 -3.06 -8.05 -3.92
C ALA A 93 -2.51 -8.97 -2.83
N LEU A 94 -3.26 -10.00 -2.44
CA LEU A 94 -2.82 -10.99 -1.46
C LEU A 94 -1.60 -11.76 -1.94
N PHE A 95 -1.58 -12.17 -3.21
CA PHE A 95 -0.44 -12.85 -3.81
C PHE A 95 0.80 -11.95 -3.82
N SER A 96 0.67 -10.69 -4.21
CA SER A 96 1.75 -9.71 -4.20
C SER A 96 2.32 -9.50 -2.79
N LEU A 97 1.46 -9.30 -1.79
CA LEU A 97 1.88 -9.15 -0.39
C LEU A 97 2.61 -10.40 0.11
N ALA A 98 2.12 -11.59 -0.21
CA ALA A 98 2.77 -12.84 0.16
C ALA A 98 4.17 -12.96 -0.48
N MET A 99 4.31 -12.61 -1.76
CA MET A 99 5.61 -12.63 -2.46
C MET A 99 6.60 -11.63 -1.86
N ILE A 100 6.16 -10.39 -1.58
CA ILE A 100 7.01 -9.39 -0.92
C ILE A 100 7.47 -9.90 0.45
N PHE A 101 6.58 -10.48 1.23
CA PHE A 101 6.92 -11.02 2.55
C PHE A 101 7.92 -12.19 2.47
N LEU A 102 7.78 -13.07 1.48
CA LEU A 102 8.70 -14.19 1.26
C LEU A 102 10.09 -13.74 0.82
N VAL A 103 10.18 -12.68 0.02
CA VAL A 103 11.45 -12.19 -0.56
C VAL A 103 12.16 -11.23 0.40
N LYS A 104 11.46 -10.23 0.92
CA LYS A 104 12.03 -9.15 1.76
C LYS A 104 11.85 -9.39 3.27
N GLY A 105 10.99 -10.30 3.70
CA GLY A 105 10.71 -10.58 5.10
C GLY A 105 9.98 -9.46 5.85
N SER A 106 9.79 -8.30 5.22
CA SER A 106 9.11 -7.13 5.78
C SER A 106 8.44 -6.33 4.67
N ILE A 107 7.41 -5.59 5.03
CA ILE A 107 6.66 -4.73 4.09
C ILE A 107 6.91 -3.28 4.49
N SER A 108 7.39 -2.48 3.54
CA SER A 108 7.58 -1.04 3.73
C SER A 108 6.22 -0.31 3.82
N VAL A 109 6.14 0.70 4.69
CA VAL A 109 4.95 1.56 4.80
C VAL A 109 4.70 2.31 3.49
N ILE A 110 5.76 2.64 2.75
CA ILE A 110 5.69 3.31 1.45
C ILE A 110 5.09 2.37 0.41
N ALA A 111 5.50 1.10 0.40
CA ALA A 111 4.92 0.09 -0.48
C ALA A 111 3.40 -0.11 -0.21
N LEU A 112 2.97 -0.02 1.05
CA LEU A 112 1.54 -0.01 1.39
C LEU A 112 0.81 1.22 0.85
N GLY A 113 1.44 2.40 0.93
CA GLY A 113 0.86 3.66 0.42
C GLY A 113 0.65 3.64 -1.10
N THR A 114 1.64 3.13 -1.85
CA THR A 114 1.53 2.97 -3.31
C THR A 114 0.62 1.84 -3.74
N GLY A 115 0.32 0.89 -2.85
CA GLY A 115 -0.65 -0.17 -3.09
C GLY A 115 -2.02 0.37 -3.55
N SER A 116 -2.42 1.57 -3.11
CA SER A 116 -3.67 2.22 -3.57
C SER A 116 -3.64 2.56 -5.06
N VAL A 117 -2.50 3.00 -5.58
CA VAL A 117 -2.33 3.31 -7.02
C VAL A 117 -2.40 2.02 -7.84
N ILE A 118 -1.70 0.97 -7.38
CA ILE A 118 -1.68 -0.35 -8.04
C ILE A 118 -3.08 -0.97 -8.01
N LEU A 119 -3.82 -0.83 -6.90
CA LEU A 119 -5.22 -1.27 -6.81
C LEU A 119 -6.11 -0.59 -7.85
N GLY A 120 -5.95 0.72 -8.06
CA GLY A 120 -6.69 1.44 -9.10
C GLY A 120 -6.43 0.89 -10.50
N ILE A 121 -5.17 0.60 -10.83
CA ILE A 121 -4.77 -0.01 -12.11
C ILE A 121 -5.36 -1.42 -12.25
N ALA A 122 -5.28 -2.24 -11.20
CA ALA A 122 -5.78 -3.61 -11.20
C ALA A 122 -7.32 -3.67 -11.39
N VAL A 123 -8.05 -2.74 -10.72
CA VAL A 123 -9.50 -2.60 -10.90
C VAL A 123 -9.84 -2.24 -12.35
N ASN A 124 -9.05 -1.38 -12.99
CA ASN A 124 -9.26 -1.00 -14.39
C ASN A 124 -9.17 -2.21 -15.33
N TYR A 125 -8.18 -3.08 -15.16
CA TYR A 125 -8.08 -4.32 -15.94
C TYR A 125 -9.30 -5.23 -15.73
N SER A 126 -9.69 -5.45 -14.49
CA SER A 126 -10.87 -6.28 -14.17
C SER A 126 -12.15 -5.69 -14.74
N LEU A 127 -12.26 -4.36 -14.73
CA LEU A 127 -13.39 -3.64 -15.31
C LEU A 127 -13.49 -3.84 -16.83
N HIS A 128 -12.36 -3.78 -17.54
CA HIS A 128 -12.33 -4.02 -18.99
C HIS A 128 -12.78 -5.44 -19.33
N VAL A 129 -12.27 -6.45 -18.64
CA VAL A 129 -12.69 -7.84 -18.82
C VAL A 129 -14.19 -8.02 -18.55
N TYR A 130 -14.67 -7.49 -17.41
CA TYR A 130 -16.08 -7.59 -17.05
C TYR A 130 -16.99 -6.90 -18.07
N ASN A 131 -16.63 -5.70 -18.50
CA ASN A 131 -17.42 -4.93 -19.47
C ASN A 131 -17.48 -5.64 -20.83
N HIS A 132 -16.35 -6.15 -21.31
CA HIS A 132 -16.30 -6.90 -22.59
C HIS A 132 -17.13 -8.19 -22.51
N PHE A 133 -16.96 -8.96 -21.43
CA PHE A 133 -17.73 -10.18 -21.19
C PHE A 133 -19.24 -9.92 -21.14
N ARG A 134 -19.65 -8.80 -20.57
CA ARG A 134 -21.08 -8.42 -20.53
C ARG A 134 -21.70 -8.22 -21.92
N HIS A 135 -20.92 -7.78 -22.89
CA HIS A 135 -21.38 -7.55 -24.26
C HIS A 135 -21.33 -8.81 -25.12
N THR A 136 -20.22 -9.54 -25.07
CA THR A 136 -20.00 -10.71 -25.92
C THR A 136 -20.59 -11.99 -25.35
N ARG A 137 -20.67 -12.10 -24.01
CA ARG A 137 -21.06 -13.31 -23.26
C ARG A 137 -20.22 -14.55 -23.62
N ASN A 138 -19.09 -14.36 -24.26
CA ASN A 138 -18.17 -15.39 -24.70
C ASN A 138 -16.78 -15.11 -24.16
N MET A 139 -16.29 -15.93 -23.22
CA MET A 139 -15.00 -15.70 -22.57
C MET A 139 -13.81 -15.90 -23.53
N ALA A 140 -13.94 -16.79 -24.52
CA ALA A 140 -12.88 -16.98 -25.51
C ALA A 140 -12.65 -15.73 -26.35
N GLU A 141 -13.72 -15.06 -26.77
CA GLU A 141 -13.67 -13.78 -27.49
C GLU A 141 -13.11 -12.64 -26.62
N VAL A 142 -13.46 -12.61 -25.32
CA VAL A 142 -12.89 -11.65 -24.38
C VAL A 142 -11.38 -11.82 -24.28
N ILE A 143 -10.90 -13.06 -24.16
CA ILE A 143 -9.46 -13.36 -24.08
C ILE A 143 -8.77 -12.97 -25.38
N ASP A 144 -9.32 -13.32 -26.52
CA ASP A 144 -8.74 -13.02 -27.84
C ASP A 144 -8.54 -11.51 -28.04
N HIS A 145 -9.55 -10.72 -27.71
CA HIS A 145 -9.52 -9.27 -27.90
C HIS A 145 -8.72 -8.53 -26.83
N LEU A 146 -8.69 -8.99 -25.58
CA LEU A 146 -8.09 -8.26 -24.46
C LEU A 146 -6.72 -8.78 -24.04
N ALA A 147 -6.33 -10.01 -24.38
CA ALA A 147 -5.06 -10.58 -23.93
C ALA A 147 -3.87 -9.74 -24.40
N GLN A 148 -3.83 -9.36 -25.64
CA GLN A 148 -2.71 -8.58 -26.19
C GLN A 148 -2.60 -7.19 -25.57
N PRO A 149 -3.62 -6.30 -25.55
CA PRO A 149 -3.50 -4.97 -24.96
C PRO A 149 -3.28 -5.00 -23.46
N MET A 150 -3.87 -5.97 -22.74
CA MET A 150 -3.66 -6.12 -21.30
C MET A 150 -2.25 -6.60 -20.98
N THR A 151 -1.71 -7.51 -21.77
CA THR A 151 -0.32 -7.99 -21.60
C THR A 151 0.67 -6.86 -21.83
N ILE A 152 0.52 -6.10 -22.92
CA ILE A 152 1.40 -4.95 -23.20
C ILE A 152 1.29 -3.91 -22.08
N GLY A 153 0.08 -3.57 -21.63
CA GLY A 153 -0.15 -2.64 -20.54
C GLY A 153 0.48 -3.11 -19.21
N SER A 154 0.39 -4.41 -18.92
CA SER A 154 1.03 -4.99 -17.73
C SER A 154 2.56 -4.94 -17.81
N PHE A 155 3.14 -5.28 -18.95
CA PHE A 155 4.60 -5.21 -19.16
C PHE A 155 5.14 -3.79 -19.04
N THR A 156 4.44 -2.79 -19.59
CA THR A 156 4.85 -1.38 -19.45
C THR A 156 4.78 -0.92 -18.01
N THR A 157 3.76 -1.31 -17.26
CA THR A 157 3.61 -0.98 -15.84
C THR A 157 4.71 -1.65 -15.00
N ILE A 158 4.94 -2.95 -15.20
CA ILE A 158 6.02 -3.69 -14.52
C ILE A 158 7.38 -3.07 -14.86
N GLY A 159 7.65 -2.77 -16.13
CA GLY A 159 8.88 -2.12 -16.56
C GLY A 159 9.09 -0.76 -15.91
N GLY A 160 8.02 0.05 -15.81
CA GLY A 160 8.06 1.34 -15.13
C GLY A 160 8.44 1.22 -13.65
N PHE A 161 7.80 0.31 -12.91
CA PHE A 161 8.16 0.05 -11.51
C PHE A 161 9.55 -0.55 -11.36
N PHE A 162 9.93 -1.51 -12.22
CA PHE A 162 11.26 -2.10 -12.21
C PHE A 162 12.39 -1.08 -12.41
N CYS A 163 12.16 -0.03 -13.21
CA CYS A 163 13.13 1.05 -13.36
C CYS A 163 13.40 1.81 -12.05
N LEU A 164 12.47 1.79 -11.09
CA LEU A 164 12.67 2.44 -9.79
C LEU A 164 13.73 1.74 -8.93
N GLU A 165 13.99 0.45 -9.16
CA GLU A 165 15.05 -0.29 -8.46
C GLU A 165 16.45 0.31 -8.72
N PHE A 166 16.66 0.94 -9.88
CA PHE A 166 17.94 1.55 -10.25
C PHE A 166 18.13 2.98 -9.74
N VAL A 167 17.12 3.55 -9.07
CA VAL A 167 17.20 4.91 -8.51
C VAL A 167 17.99 4.88 -7.20
N LYS A 168 18.73 5.95 -6.90
CA LYS A 168 19.52 6.06 -5.66
C LYS A 168 18.70 6.30 -4.39
N SER A 169 17.44 6.67 -4.51
CA SER A 169 16.53 6.89 -3.37
C SER A 169 16.02 5.57 -2.81
N GLU A 170 16.31 5.28 -1.55
CA GLU A 170 15.77 4.09 -0.85
C GLU A 170 14.25 4.04 -0.86
N MET A 171 13.59 5.21 -0.76
CA MET A 171 12.13 5.31 -0.83
C MET A 171 11.57 4.83 -2.18
N LEU A 172 12.23 5.15 -3.28
CA LEU A 172 11.79 4.76 -4.62
C LEU A 172 12.13 3.30 -4.96
N LYS A 173 13.23 2.78 -4.42
CA LYS A 173 13.57 1.35 -4.52
C LYS A 173 12.56 0.44 -3.83
N ASP A 174 11.94 0.89 -2.75
CA ASP A 174 10.90 0.13 -2.07
C ASP A 174 9.60 -0.01 -2.91
N LEU A 175 9.49 0.73 -4.01
CA LEU A 175 8.35 0.70 -4.94
C LEU A 175 8.60 -0.18 -6.17
N GLY A 176 9.86 -0.39 -6.54
CA GLY A 176 10.29 -1.26 -7.65
C GLY A 176 10.48 -2.69 -7.23
#